data_edbf966302943e8e8e2d3e87dee73902
#
_entry.id   edbf966302943e8e8e2d3e87dee73902
#
_cell.length_a   1.000
_cell.length_b   1.000
_cell.length_c   1.000
_cell.angle_alpha   90.00
_cell.angle_beta   90.00
_cell.angle_gamma   90.00
#
_symmetry.space_group_name_H-M   'P 1'
#
loop_
_entity.id
_entity.type
_entity.pdbx_description
1 polymer ?
#
loop_
_entity_poly.entity_id
_entity_poly.type
_entity_poly.pdbx_seq_one_letter_code
_entity_poly.pdbx_strand_id
1 'polypeptide(L)'
;MMAFKKLISVSEVGEGSLVVVKTRHFNVVVTKVEGEFFAFEDSCTHDGEEISCGKLEGCVITCPRHFAKFDVRTGKVLALPATEPLVIFPVRVNGDDLEVDLEAV
;
A
#
# COMPACT_ATOMS: atom_id res chain seq x y z
N MET A 1 -3.79 -11.29 -17.70
CA MET A 1 -4.37 -12.29 -16.75
C MET A 1 -4.01 -11.89 -15.33
N MET A 2 -5.00 -11.89 -14.45
CA MET A 2 -4.76 -11.60 -13.05
C MET A 2 -4.09 -12.79 -12.35
N ALA A 3 -3.08 -12.51 -11.53
CA ALA A 3 -2.30 -13.54 -10.83
C ALA A 3 -2.37 -13.31 -9.31
N PHE A 4 -3.58 -13.41 -8.77
CA PHE A 4 -3.80 -13.22 -7.33
C PHE A 4 -3.20 -14.38 -6.53
N LYS A 5 -2.41 -14.03 -5.52
CA LYS A 5 -1.82 -15.00 -4.59
C LYS A 5 -1.99 -14.49 -3.17
N LYS A 6 -2.16 -15.40 -2.23
CA LYS A 6 -2.23 -15.04 -0.81
C LYS A 6 -0.98 -14.28 -0.40
N LEU A 7 -1.18 -13.14 0.23
CA LEU A 7 -0.10 -12.33 0.81
C LEU A 7 -0.10 -12.45 2.33
N ILE A 8 -1.27 -12.32 2.96
CA ILE A 8 -1.41 -12.27 4.41
C ILE A 8 -2.85 -12.65 4.76
N SER A 9 -3.10 -13.03 6.01
CA SER A 9 -4.46 -13.25 6.49
C SER A 9 -5.12 -11.93 6.81
N VAL A 10 -6.42 -11.78 6.48
CA VAL A 10 -7.16 -10.55 6.74
C VAL A 10 -7.16 -10.16 8.21
N SER A 11 -7.12 -11.16 9.12
CA SER A 11 -7.09 -10.91 10.56
C SER A 11 -5.82 -10.23 11.05
N GLU A 12 -4.76 -10.22 10.25
CA GLU A 12 -3.50 -9.59 10.61
C GLU A 12 -3.43 -8.11 10.23
N VAL A 13 -4.47 -7.59 9.55
CA VAL A 13 -4.50 -6.20 9.10
C VAL A 13 -5.63 -5.49 9.79
N GLY A 14 -5.31 -4.68 10.79
CA GLY A 14 -6.29 -3.87 11.51
C GLY A 14 -6.62 -2.58 10.77
N GLU A 15 -7.76 -1.99 11.12
CA GLU A 15 -8.19 -0.70 10.58
C GLU A 15 -7.11 0.36 10.86
N GLY A 16 -6.66 1.06 9.81
CA GLY A 16 -5.66 2.12 9.91
C GLY A 16 -4.23 1.65 10.15
N SER A 17 -3.96 0.33 10.15
CA SER A 17 -2.61 -0.18 10.35
C SER A 17 -1.83 -0.19 9.03
N LEU A 18 -0.50 -0.17 9.14
CA LEU A 18 0.42 -0.32 8.01
C LEU A 18 1.24 -1.58 8.25
N VAL A 19 0.93 -2.65 7.54
CA VAL A 19 1.60 -3.94 7.69
C VAL A 19 2.51 -4.16 6.48
N VAL A 20 3.80 -4.34 6.72
CA VAL A 20 4.77 -4.58 5.65
C VAL A 20 4.95 -6.08 5.46
N VAL A 21 4.75 -6.54 4.23
CA VAL A 21 5.00 -7.92 3.84
C VAL A 21 6.12 -7.93 2.81
N LYS A 22 7.20 -8.61 3.13
CA LYS A 22 8.32 -8.73 2.20
C LYS A 22 8.07 -9.87 1.24
N THR A 23 8.13 -9.57 -0.06
CA THR A 23 8.03 -10.57 -1.11
C THR A 23 9.34 -10.63 -1.88
N ARG A 24 9.40 -11.53 -2.87
CA ARG A 24 10.63 -11.74 -3.64
C ARG A 24 11.11 -10.48 -4.36
N HIS A 25 10.18 -9.68 -4.90
CA HIS A 25 10.53 -8.51 -5.73
C HIS A 25 10.11 -7.19 -5.11
N PHE A 26 9.20 -7.21 -4.15
CA PHE A 26 8.63 -5.99 -3.58
C PHE A 26 8.51 -6.10 -2.07
N ASN A 27 8.63 -4.97 -1.39
CA ASN A 27 8.11 -4.82 -0.05
C ASN A 27 6.72 -4.20 -0.23
N VAL A 28 5.70 -4.89 0.26
CA VAL A 28 4.30 -4.50 0.07
C VAL A 28 3.74 -4.01 1.39
N VAL A 29 3.11 -2.85 1.38
CA VAL A 29 2.37 -2.35 2.53
C VAL A 29 0.90 -2.69 2.33
N VAL A 30 0.29 -3.29 3.34
CA VAL A 30 -1.14 -3.57 3.35
C VAL A 30 -1.78 -2.73 4.44
N THR A 31 -2.90 -2.11 4.14
CA THR A 31 -3.68 -1.35 5.10
C THR A 31 -5.17 -1.64 4.93
N LYS A 32 -5.94 -1.23 5.93
CA LYS A 32 -7.39 -1.33 5.92
C LYS A 32 -7.97 0.04 6.23
N VAL A 33 -8.83 0.53 5.36
CA VAL A 33 -9.50 1.83 5.51
C VAL A 33 -10.98 1.63 5.28
N GLU A 34 -11.80 1.96 6.29
CA GLU A 34 -13.26 1.82 6.23
C GLU A 34 -13.69 0.41 5.81
N GLY A 35 -13.02 -0.60 6.34
CA GLY A 35 -13.33 -2.00 6.06
C GLY A 35 -12.77 -2.55 4.76
N GLU A 36 -12.14 -1.73 3.93
CA GLU A 36 -11.55 -2.14 2.67
C GLU A 36 -10.03 -2.25 2.77
N PHE A 37 -9.47 -3.24 2.06
CA PHE A 37 -8.03 -3.48 2.03
C PHE A 37 -7.39 -2.82 0.82
N PHE A 38 -6.20 -2.27 1.05
CA PHE A 38 -5.38 -1.68 -0.01
C PHE A 38 -3.94 -2.14 0.14
N ALA A 39 -3.27 -2.36 -0.98
CA ALA A 39 -1.87 -2.76 -1.00
C ALA A 39 -1.08 -1.88 -1.96
N PHE A 40 0.11 -1.49 -1.54
CA PHE A 40 0.98 -0.64 -2.36
C PHE A 40 2.44 -0.97 -2.06
N GLU A 41 3.30 -0.57 -2.98
CA GLU A 41 4.74 -0.76 -2.79
C GLU A 41 5.25 0.14 -1.67
N ASP A 42 6.12 -0.40 -0.82
CA ASP A 42 6.74 0.34 0.28
C ASP A 42 7.88 1.21 -0.25
N SER A 43 7.50 2.22 -1.02
CA SER A 43 8.45 3.13 -1.63
C SER A 43 7.80 4.49 -1.87
N CYS A 44 8.37 5.53 -1.28
CA CYS A 44 8.00 6.90 -1.61
C CYS A 44 8.59 7.23 -2.97
N THR A 45 7.75 7.57 -3.95
CA THR A 45 8.20 7.80 -5.32
C THR A 45 9.10 9.04 -5.46
N HIS A 46 9.10 9.91 -4.46
CA HIS A 46 9.97 11.08 -4.41
C HIS A 46 11.45 10.71 -4.20
N ASP A 47 11.72 9.82 -3.23
CA ASP A 47 13.09 9.48 -2.84
C ASP A 47 13.44 7.99 -2.89
N GLY A 48 12.46 7.13 -3.18
CA GLY A 48 12.66 5.68 -3.24
C GLY A 48 12.78 4.98 -1.90
N GLU A 49 12.73 5.73 -0.78
CA GLU A 49 12.82 5.15 0.56
C GLU A 49 11.47 4.64 1.05
N GLU A 50 11.47 3.87 2.13
CA GLU A 50 10.25 3.30 2.69
C GLU A 50 9.22 4.37 3.05
N ILE A 51 7.97 4.15 2.66
CA ILE A 51 6.86 5.02 3.03
C ILE A 51 6.07 4.47 4.22
N SER A 52 6.28 3.21 4.59
CA SER A 52 5.59 2.55 5.71
C SER A 52 5.88 3.18 7.07
N CYS A 53 6.97 3.92 7.20
CA CYS A 53 7.28 4.68 8.41
C CYS A 53 6.50 5.99 8.49
N GLY A 54 5.72 6.31 7.46
CA GLY A 54 4.90 7.50 7.39
C GLY A 54 3.62 7.37 8.20
N LYS A 55 2.79 8.42 8.12
CA LYS A 55 1.54 8.49 8.86
C LYS A 55 0.36 8.31 7.91
N LEU A 56 -0.52 7.40 8.26
CA LEU A 56 -1.79 7.22 7.56
C LEU A 56 -2.90 7.95 8.30
N GLU A 57 -3.59 8.85 7.60
CA GLU A 57 -4.76 9.55 8.12
C GLU A 57 -5.89 9.35 7.12
N GLY A 58 -6.92 8.57 7.51
CA GLY A 58 -7.95 8.14 6.58
C GLY A 58 -7.30 7.33 5.46
N CYS A 59 -7.42 7.80 4.22
CA CYS A 59 -6.82 7.15 3.04
C CYS A 59 -5.55 7.85 2.55
N VAL A 60 -5.02 8.82 3.30
CA VAL A 60 -3.85 9.60 2.92
C VAL A 60 -2.63 9.17 3.71
N ILE A 61 -1.59 8.72 3.01
CA ILE A 61 -0.29 8.43 3.64
C ILE A 61 0.68 9.57 3.36
N THR A 62 1.39 10.01 4.40
CA THR A 62 2.35 11.10 4.33
C THR A 62 3.75 10.55 4.54
N CYS A 63 4.65 10.81 3.59
CA CYS A 63 6.07 10.50 3.74
C CYS A 63 6.67 11.43 4.81
N PRO A 64 7.33 10.87 5.84
CA PRO A 64 7.79 11.70 6.97
C PRO A 64 9.03 12.53 6.65
N ARG A 65 9.71 12.24 5.55
CA ARG A 65 10.97 12.92 5.21
C ARG A 65 10.75 14.31 4.60
N HIS A 66 9.81 14.41 3.63
CA HIS A 66 9.55 15.67 2.92
C HIS A 66 8.05 15.96 2.77
N PHE A 67 7.21 15.20 3.49
CA PHE A 67 5.76 15.43 3.57
C PHE A 67 5.00 15.25 2.25
N ALA A 68 5.53 14.45 1.30
CA ALA A 68 4.79 14.03 0.14
C ALA A 68 3.57 13.21 0.59
N LYS A 69 2.43 13.40 -0.08
CA LYS A 69 1.18 12.72 0.28
C LYS A 69 0.62 11.95 -0.90
N PHE A 70 0.05 10.79 -0.60
CA PHE A 70 -0.57 9.92 -1.61
C PHE A 70 -1.90 9.38 -1.09
N ASP A 71 -2.84 9.17 -2.01
CA ASP A 71 -4.08 8.45 -1.72
C ASP A 71 -3.78 6.94 -1.88
N VAL A 72 -3.91 6.18 -0.79
CA VAL A 72 -3.60 4.73 -0.82
C VAL A 72 -4.60 3.93 -1.64
N ARG A 73 -5.76 4.48 -1.95
CA ARG A 73 -6.79 3.79 -2.76
C ARG A 73 -6.45 3.77 -4.24
N THR A 74 -5.79 4.82 -4.72
CA THR A 74 -5.56 5.03 -6.16
C THR A 74 -4.10 5.25 -6.51
N GLY A 75 -3.27 5.59 -5.53
CA GLY A 75 -1.87 5.98 -5.73
C GLY A 75 -1.70 7.44 -6.10
N LYS A 76 -2.78 8.20 -6.23
CA LYS A 76 -2.72 9.60 -6.66
C LYS A 76 -1.84 10.43 -5.75
N VAL A 77 -0.96 11.24 -6.35
CA VAL A 77 -0.18 12.24 -5.62
C VAL A 77 -1.09 13.35 -5.13
N LEU A 78 -1.03 13.64 -3.83
CA LEU A 78 -1.83 14.70 -3.21
C LEU A 78 -0.99 15.89 -2.77
N ALA A 79 0.31 15.73 -2.63
CA ALA A 79 1.19 16.82 -2.23
C ALA A 79 2.62 16.61 -2.74
N LEU A 80 3.22 17.73 -3.19
CA LEU A 80 4.65 17.77 -3.51
C LEU A 80 5.47 17.44 -2.25
N PRO A 81 6.72 16.96 -2.39
CA PRO A 81 7.50 16.97 -3.63
C PRO A 81 7.32 15.75 -4.55
N ALA A 82 6.41 14.83 -4.24
CA ALA A 82 6.17 13.70 -5.14
C ALA A 82 5.47 14.18 -6.41
N THR A 83 5.89 13.63 -7.55
CA THR A 83 5.30 13.91 -8.87
C THR A 83 4.81 12.64 -9.55
N GLU A 84 5.23 11.47 -9.05
CA GLU A 84 4.81 10.18 -9.58
C GLU A 84 3.85 9.49 -8.61
N PRO A 85 2.82 8.78 -9.11
CA PRO A 85 1.88 8.09 -8.23
C PRO A 85 2.54 6.96 -7.45
N LEU A 86 1.95 6.64 -6.31
CA LEU A 86 2.30 5.47 -5.54
C LEU A 86 1.92 4.20 -6.32
N VAL A 87 2.77 3.19 -6.31
CA VAL A 87 2.49 1.93 -7.01
C VAL A 87 1.47 1.13 -6.20
N ILE A 88 0.29 0.93 -6.78
CA ILE A 88 -0.83 0.23 -6.15
C ILE A 88 -0.96 -1.17 -6.75
N PHE A 89 -1.19 -2.16 -5.88
CA PHE A 89 -1.44 -3.54 -6.32
C PHE A 89 -2.92 -3.88 -6.15
N PRO A 90 -3.55 -4.55 -7.12
CA PRO A 90 -4.91 -5.05 -6.95
C PRO A 90 -5.00 -6.05 -5.81
N VAL A 91 -6.07 -6.00 -5.04
CA VAL A 91 -6.32 -6.90 -3.93
C VAL A 91 -7.69 -7.55 -4.05
N ARG A 92 -7.84 -8.73 -3.45
CA ARG A 92 -9.15 -9.35 -3.24
C ARG A 92 -9.13 -10.18 -1.97
N VAL A 93 -10.28 -10.34 -1.36
CA VAL A 93 -10.45 -11.19 -0.19
C VAL A 93 -11.05 -12.52 -0.62
N ASN A 94 -10.43 -13.62 -0.22
CA ASN A 94 -10.90 -14.97 -0.47
C ASN A 94 -10.93 -15.72 0.86
N GLY A 95 -12.12 -15.77 1.49
CA GLY A 95 -12.23 -16.31 2.85
C GLY A 95 -11.43 -15.46 3.83
N ASP A 96 -10.47 -16.06 4.51
CA ASP A 96 -9.58 -15.37 5.44
C ASP A 96 -8.29 -14.87 4.77
N ASP A 97 -8.13 -15.13 3.48
CA ASP A 97 -6.91 -14.77 2.75
C ASP A 97 -7.08 -13.42 2.05
N LEU A 98 -6.10 -12.55 2.26
CA LEU A 98 -5.94 -11.36 1.43
C LEU A 98 -4.99 -11.72 0.30
N GLU A 99 -5.51 -11.66 -0.92
CA GLU A 99 -4.75 -11.98 -2.13
C GLU A 99 -4.39 -10.70 -2.86
N VAL A 100 -3.21 -10.67 -3.41
CA VAL A 100 -2.66 -9.51 -4.11
C VAL A 100 -2.08 -9.96 -5.43
N ASP A 101 -2.28 -9.17 -6.48
CA ASP A 101 -1.66 -9.38 -7.78
C ASP A 101 -0.44 -8.48 -7.91
N LEU A 102 0.75 -9.03 -7.72
CA LEU A 102 2.01 -8.29 -7.83
C LEU A 102 2.50 -8.18 -9.27
N GLU A 103 1.85 -8.85 -10.20
CA GLU A 103 2.24 -8.84 -11.61
C GLU A 103 1.44 -7.84 -12.44
N ALA A 104 0.51 -7.11 -11.80
CA ALA A 104 -0.36 -6.14 -12.48
C ALA A 104 0.29 -4.77 -12.69
N VAL A 105 1.54 -4.61 -12.30
CA VAL A 105 2.29 -3.34 -12.42
C VAL A 105 3.48 -3.46 -13.36
#